data_103e0a264b32a727a25a4bdf6edc6a21
#
_entry.id   103e0a264b32a727a25a4bdf6edc6a21
#
_cell.length_a   1.000
_cell.length_b   1.000
_cell.length_c   1.000
_cell.angle_alpha   90.00
_cell.angle_beta   90.00
_cell.angle_gamma   90.00
#
_symmetry.space_group_name_H-M   'P 1'
#
loop_
_entity.id
_entity.type
_entity.pdbx_description
1 polymer ?
#
loop_
_entity_poly.entity_id
_entity_poly.type
_entity_poly.pdbx_seq_one_letter_code
_entity_poly.pdbx_strand_id
1 'polypeptide(L)'
;GFDHRGETVWPRLSSCSGAIDMFLLKKDAFWHNKALWTREPMIHLLPHWNHPGHEGEIIKVWAYTNCDSAELFVDGVSRGKVELQPHDHAAWEVEYHPGKIEVVGYKDGRECCRDAHETTNAPVKLMLRCETPDVKAGDSAVFTCYTLDSEGREVPTADPTVRFVVNKLGVISGTGSAVYDHEPVKSNIRRMYAGQISAAVKCTGKGILALYAYADGFEAARVYVDVK
;
A
#
# COMPACT_ATOMS: atom_id res chain seq x y z
N GLY A 1 -7.13 3.67 -14.43
CA GLY A 1 -7.18 2.31 -14.90
C GLY A 1 -6.33 1.35 -14.08
N PHE A 2 -6.43 0.09 -14.43
CA PHE A 2 -5.63 -0.99 -13.84
C PHE A 2 -4.42 -1.28 -14.72
N ASP A 3 -3.33 -1.77 -14.11
CA ASP A 3 -2.30 -2.45 -14.88
C ASP A 3 -2.88 -3.73 -15.51
N HIS A 4 -2.42 -4.07 -16.69
CA HIS A 4 -2.87 -5.28 -17.37
C HIS A 4 -1.76 -5.92 -18.20
N ARG A 5 -1.89 -7.21 -18.48
CA ARG A 5 -0.97 -7.92 -19.36
C ARG A 5 -1.21 -7.53 -20.81
N GLY A 6 -0.12 -7.48 -21.59
CA GLY A 6 -0.16 -7.36 -23.04
C GLY A 6 0.14 -5.98 -23.61
N GLU A 7 -0.01 -4.89 -22.87
CA GLU A 7 0.41 -3.54 -23.31
C GLU A 7 1.85 -3.23 -22.91
N THR A 8 2.78 -4.06 -23.34
CA THR A 8 4.17 -3.85 -22.98
C THR A 8 5.11 -4.59 -23.93
N VAL A 9 6.37 -4.19 -23.93
CA VAL A 9 7.43 -4.82 -24.73
C VAL A 9 8.28 -5.68 -23.80
N TRP A 10 8.63 -6.88 -24.27
CA TRP A 10 9.58 -7.74 -23.56
C TRP A 10 10.83 -6.96 -23.12
N PRO A 11 11.34 -7.14 -21.89
CA PRO A 11 11.03 -8.19 -20.91
C PRO A 11 9.87 -7.90 -19.93
N ARG A 12 9.15 -6.82 -20.07
CA ARG A 12 8.01 -6.53 -19.21
C ARG A 12 6.83 -7.44 -19.52
N LEU A 13 6.09 -7.86 -18.49
CA LEU A 13 4.91 -8.74 -18.62
C LEU A 13 3.57 -8.02 -18.48
N SER A 14 3.58 -6.82 -17.92
CA SER A 14 2.38 -6.00 -17.73
C SER A 14 2.67 -4.52 -17.95
N SER A 15 1.62 -3.75 -18.25
CA SER A 15 1.69 -2.29 -18.24
C SER A 15 1.97 -1.77 -16.84
N CYS A 16 2.49 -0.55 -16.74
CA CYS A 16 2.74 0.16 -15.48
C CYS A 16 1.93 1.45 -15.35
N SER A 17 1.12 1.74 -16.34
CA SER A 17 0.38 3.00 -16.46
C SER A 17 -0.91 3.04 -15.65
N GLY A 18 -1.33 1.92 -15.07
CA GLY A 18 -2.50 1.85 -14.20
C GLY A 18 -2.28 2.57 -12.87
N ALA A 19 -3.33 3.15 -12.32
CA ALA A 19 -3.35 3.70 -10.97
C ALA A 19 -3.48 2.60 -9.90
N ILE A 20 -3.90 1.41 -10.30
CA ILE A 20 -4.05 0.21 -9.46
C ILE A 20 -3.35 -0.93 -10.20
N ASP A 21 -2.61 -1.76 -9.48
CA ASP A 21 -1.96 -2.92 -10.07
C ASP A 21 -2.94 -4.08 -10.34
N MET A 22 -2.45 -5.17 -10.94
CA MET A 22 -3.27 -6.36 -11.26
C MET A 22 -3.81 -7.09 -10.01
N PHE A 23 -3.31 -6.78 -8.83
CA PHE A 23 -3.68 -7.40 -7.56
C PHE A 23 -4.37 -6.42 -6.59
N LEU A 24 -4.92 -5.32 -7.14
CA LEU A 24 -5.66 -4.27 -6.43
C LEU A 24 -4.81 -3.40 -5.48
N LEU A 25 -3.48 -3.45 -5.58
CA LEU A 25 -2.62 -2.53 -4.85
C LEU A 25 -2.71 -1.13 -5.47
N LYS A 26 -3.04 -0.16 -4.66
CA LYS A 26 -3.18 1.24 -5.05
C LYS A 26 -1.80 1.88 -5.14
N LYS A 27 -1.51 2.53 -6.26
CA LYS A 27 -0.30 3.33 -6.45
C LYS A 27 -0.58 4.81 -6.13
N ASP A 28 0.46 5.64 -6.05
CA ASP A 28 0.30 7.08 -5.79
C ASP A 28 -0.63 7.76 -6.80
N ALA A 29 -0.61 7.33 -8.06
CA ALA A 29 -1.53 7.80 -9.10
C ALA A 29 -3.02 7.54 -8.78
N PHE A 30 -3.36 6.52 -7.98
CA PHE A 30 -4.72 6.30 -7.49
C PHE A 30 -5.16 7.45 -6.57
N TRP A 31 -4.30 7.84 -5.66
CA TRP A 31 -4.58 8.88 -4.68
C TRP A 31 -4.67 10.26 -5.33
N HIS A 32 -3.80 10.53 -6.31
CA HIS A 32 -3.90 11.73 -7.14
C HIS A 32 -5.26 11.79 -7.85
N ASN A 33 -5.67 10.72 -8.55
CA ASN A 33 -6.98 10.69 -9.20
C ASN A 33 -8.13 10.80 -8.21
N LYS A 34 -8.03 10.17 -7.05
CA LYS A 34 -9.05 10.27 -5.99
C LYS A 34 -9.19 11.71 -5.52
N ALA A 35 -8.09 12.44 -5.32
CA ALA A 35 -8.12 13.85 -4.95
C ALA A 35 -8.87 14.71 -5.98
N LEU A 36 -8.72 14.40 -7.27
CA LEU A 36 -9.39 15.15 -8.35
C LEU A 36 -10.90 14.86 -8.45
N TRP A 37 -11.36 13.68 -8.04
CA TRP A 37 -12.72 13.21 -8.31
C TRP A 37 -13.63 13.14 -7.09
N THR A 38 -13.07 13.04 -5.88
CA THR A 38 -13.89 13.02 -4.65
C THR A 38 -14.26 14.43 -4.19
N ARG A 39 -15.44 14.52 -3.56
CA ARG A 39 -15.87 15.74 -2.84
C ARG A 39 -15.56 15.66 -1.34
N GLU A 40 -15.32 14.46 -0.82
CA GLU A 40 -14.92 14.27 0.57
C GLU A 40 -13.49 14.78 0.76
N PRO A 41 -13.23 15.55 1.82
CA PRO A 41 -11.86 15.98 2.11
C PRO A 41 -10.92 14.80 2.20
N MET A 42 -9.80 14.88 1.49
CA MET A 42 -8.76 13.87 1.55
C MET A 42 -7.39 14.47 1.35
N ILE A 43 -6.40 13.83 1.93
CA ILE A 43 -4.99 14.10 1.71
C ILE A 43 -4.22 12.78 1.69
N HIS A 44 -3.21 12.68 0.87
CA HIS A 44 -2.32 11.52 0.78
C HIS A 44 -0.89 12.00 0.69
N LEU A 45 -0.10 11.66 1.70
CA LEU A 45 1.30 12.04 1.85
C LEU A 45 2.20 11.03 1.15
N LEU A 46 3.22 11.49 0.44
CA LEU A 46 4.25 10.66 -0.18
C LEU A 46 5.61 11.38 -0.20
N PRO A 47 6.73 10.63 -0.23
CA PRO A 47 6.86 9.18 -0.10
C PRO A 47 6.66 8.72 1.36
N HIS A 48 6.83 7.40 1.61
CA HIS A 48 7.01 6.89 2.97
C HIS A 48 8.23 7.54 3.65
N TRP A 49 8.34 7.41 4.99
CA TRP A 49 9.44 8.06 5.74
C TRP A 49 10.47 7.04 6.27
N ASN A 50 10.85 6.07 5.41
CA ASN A 50 11.90 5.08 5.67
C ASN A 50 12.95 5.17 4.56
N HIS A 51 14.00 5.95 4.78
CA HIS A 51 15.11 6.15 3.83
C HIS A 51 16.45 5.89 4.51
N PRO A 52 16.72 4.65 4.98
CA PRO A 52 17.96 4.34 5.68
C PRO A 52 19.18 4.59 4.78
N GLY A 53 20.18 5.27 5.34
CA GLY A 53 21.40 5.66 4.61
C GLY A 53 21.30 6.98 3.84
N HIS A 54 20.16 7.67 3.92
CA HIS A 54 19.95 8.99 3.31
C HIS A 54 19.76 10.11 4.36
N GLU A 55 20.20 9.87 5.59
CA GLU A 55 20.14 10.85 6.66
C GLU A 55 20.90 12.13 6.28
N GLY A 56 20.26 13.28 6.42
CA GLY A 56 20.79 14.58 6.01
C GLY A 56 20.57 14.93 4.53
N GLU A 57 20.05 14.02 3.72
CA GLU A 57 19.71 14.32 2.32
C GLU A 57 18.35 15.00 2.20
N ILE A 58 18.16 15.79 1.17
CA ILE A 58 16.89 16.45 0.87
C ILE A 58 15.96 15.47 0.15
N ILE A 59 14.84 15.17 0.80
CA ILE A 59 13.74 14.38 0.23
C ILE A 59 12.61 15.31 -0.22
N LYS A 60 12.13 15.12 -1.44
CA LYS A 60 10.92 15.79 -1.93
C LYS A 60 9.70 15.09 -1.36
N VAL A 61 8.92 15.85 -0.60
CA VAL A 61 7.67 15.39 0.02
C VAL A 61 6.51 16.03 -0.72
N TRP A 62 5.52 15.22 -1.11
CA TRP A 62 4.31 15.70 -1.79
C TRP A 62 3.06 15.29 -1.01
N ALA A 63 1.99 16.03 -1.24
CA ALA A 63 0.67 15.64 -0.76
C ALA A 63 -0.37 15.86 -1.86
N TYR A 64 -1.06 14.78 -2.25
CA TYR A 64 -2.22 14.84 -3.13
C TYR A 64 -3.47 15.11 -2.31
N THR A 65 -4.19 16.17 -2.62
CA THR A 65 -5.33 16.60 -1.82
C THR A 65 -6.35 17.36 -2.66
N ASN A 66 -7.59 17.41 -2.18
CA ASN A 66 -8.65 18.29 -2.66
C ASN A 66 -8.97 19.42 -1.66
N CYS A 67 -8.06 19.70 -0.74
CA CYS A 67 -8.12 20.80 0.20
C CYS A 67 -7.68 22.12 -0.45
N ASP A 68 -7.99 23.24 0.18
CA ASP A 68 -7.59 24.59 -0.30
C ASP A 68 -6.13 24.89 0.04
N SER A 69 -5.62 24.28 1.11
CA SER A 69 -4.23 24.37 1.54
C SER A 69 -3.80 23.17 2.35
N ALA A 70 -2.49 22.95 2.43
CA ALA A 70 -1.87 21.88 3.20
C ALA A 70 -0.64 22.39 3.97
N GLU A 71 -0.41 21.87 5.18
CA GLU A 71 0.74 22.20 5.99
C GLU A 71 1.48 20.94 6.41
N LEU A 72 2.79 20.90 6.17
CA LEU A 72 3.65 19.78 6.54
C LEU A 72 4.31 20.03 7.90
N PHE A 73 4.34 18.99 8.72
CA PHE A 73 5.04 18.94 9.99
C PHE A 73 6.09 17.82 9.97
N VAL A 74 7.26 18.10 10.50
CA VAL A 74 8.33 17.11 10.75
C VAL A 74 8.59 17.12 12.24
N ASP A 75 8.35 16.00 12.90
CA ASP A 75 8.44 15.84 14.36
C ASP A 75 7.68 16.96 15.11
N GLY A 76 6.50 17.32 14.60
CA GLY A 76 5.63 18.35 15.16
C GLY A 76 6.04 19.80 14.84
N VAL A 77 7.12 20.01 14.10
CA VAL A 77 7.58 21.35 13.67
C VAL A 77 7.10 21.63 12.25
N SER A 78 6.34 22.73 12.06
CA SER A 78 5.84 23.16 10.76
C SER A 78 7.00 23.43 9.78
N ARG A 79 6.84 22.92 8.58
CA ARG A 79 7.71 23.17 7.40
C ARG A 79 7.05 24.12 6.39
N GLY A 80 5.95 24.72 6.80
CA GLY A 80 5.21 25.70 6.03
C GLY A 80 3.91 25.17 5.47
N LYS A 81 3.00 26.12 5.28
CA LYS A 81 1.69 25.91 4.67
C LYS A 81 1.74 26.34 3.20
N VAL A 82 1.16 25.52 2.33
CA VAL A 82 1.05 25.75 0.89
C VAL A 82 -0.42 25.98 0.55
N GLU A 83 -0.71 27.11 -0.07
CA GLU A 83 -2.03 27.38 -0.68
C GLU A 83 -2.10 26.71 -2.05
N LEU A 84 -3.22 26.07 -2.37
CA LEU A 84 -3.36 25.21 -3.54
C LEU A 84 -4.32 25.82 -4.55
N GLN A 85 -3.94 25.71 -5.82
CA GLN A 85 -4.86 25.96 -6.93
C GLN A 85 -5.66 24.67 -7.23
N PRO A 86 -6.83 24.78 -7.87
CA PRO A 86 -7.57 23.59 -8.31
C PRO A 86 -6.69 22.63 -9.13
N HIS A 87 -6.71 21.36 -8.78
CA HIS A 87 -5.96 20.28 -9.44
C HIS A 87 -4.43 20.27 -9.19
N ASP A 88 -3.95 21.08 -8.27
CA ASP A 88 -2.56 21.12 -7.87
C ASP A 88 -2.26 20.09 -6.75
N HIS A 89 -1.00 20.02 -6.34
CA HIS A 89 -0.53 19.25 -5.21
C HIS A 89 0.43 20.06 -4.36
N ALA A 90 0.47 19.79 -3.07
CA ALA A 90 1.45 20.44 -2.20
C ALA A 90 2.81 19.74 -2.31
N ALA A 91 3.90 20.52 -2.22
CA ALA A 91 5.26 20.02 -2.29
C ALA A 91 6.19 20.75 -1.32
N TRP A 92 7.10 20.00 -0.70
CA TRP A 92 8.14 20.51 0.19
C TRP A 92 9.46 19.80 -0.09
N GLU A 93 10.56 20.46 0.24
CA GLU A 93 11.89 19.86 0.30
C GLU A 93 12.30 19.77 1.77
N VAL A 94 12.56 18.55 2.25
CA VAL A 94 12.77 18.24 3.66
C VAL A 94 14.06 17.47 3.84
N GLU A 95 14.93 17.93 4.73
CA GLU A 95 16.08 17.14 5.14
C GLU A 95 15.61 15.91 5.92
N TYR A 96 16.03 14.73 5.44
CA TYR A 96 15.61 13.47 6.05
C TYR A 96 16.34 13.18 7.35
N HIS A 97 15.58 12.96 8.38
CA HIS A 97 15.99 12.31 9.63
C HIS A 97 14.92 11.29 10.03
N PRO A 98 15.31 10.13 10.61
CA PRO A 98 14.34 9.20 11.19
C PRO A 98 13.42 9.92 12.18
N GLY A 99 12.10 9.75 12.03
CA GLY A 99 11.10 10.45 12.83
C GLY A 99 9.72 10.35 12.18
N LYS A 100 8.89 11.36 12.39
CA LYS A 100 7.53 11.43 11.87
C LYS A 100 7.35 12.63 10.94
N ILE A 101 6.73 12.39 9.77
CA ILE A 101 6.15 13.45 8.95
C ILE A 101 4.62 13.35 8.98
N GLU A 102 3.97 14.51 9.06
CA GLU A 102 2.52 14.61 9.07
C GLU A 102 2.08 15.79 8.21
N VAL A 103 1.07 15.59 7.40
CA VAL A 103 0.46 16.67 6.61
C VAL A 103 -0.97 16.88 7.07
N VAL A 104 -1.35 18.13 7.22
CA VAL A 104 -2.71 18.57 7.59
C VAL A 104 -3.32 19.33 6.43
N GLY A 105 -4.50 18.89 5.98
CA GLY A 105 -5.28 19.56 4.95
C GLY A 105 -6.32 20.51 5.55
N TYR A 106 -6.48 21.66 4.94
CA TYR A 106 -7.43 22.68 5.37
C TYR A 106 -8.41 23.02 4.25
N LYS A 107 -9.68 23.19 4.61
CA LYS A 107 -10.76 23.68 3.74
C LYS A 107 -11.53 24.77 4.43
N ASP A 108 -11.77 25.89 3.74
CA ASP A 108 -12.40 27.09 4.34
C ASP A 108 -11.70 27.52 5.64
N GLY A 109 -10.36 27.43 5.68
CA GLY A 109 -9.54 27.80 6.83
C GLY A 109 -9.59 26.85 8.02
N ARG A 110 -10.29 25.70 7.92
CA ARG A 110 -10.43 24.71 8.99
C ARG A 110 -9.74 23.41 8.60
N GLU A 111 -9.11 22.78 9.57
CA GLU A 111 -8.57 21.43 9.39
C GLU A 111 -9.70 20.46 9.03
N CYS A 112 -9.48 19.63 8.01
CA CYS A 112 -10.49 18.68 7.52
C CYS A 112 -9.96 17.25 7.31
N CYS A 113 -8.67 17.06 7.13
CA CYS A 113 -8.04 15.74 6.98
C CYS A 113 -6.55 15.81 7.30
N ARG A 114 -5.96 14.65 7.58
CA ARG A 114 -4.51 14.50 7.79
C ARG A 114 -4.03 13.14 7.33
N ASP A 115 -2.74 13.05 7.03
CA ASP A 115 -2.02 11.81 6.75
C ASP A 115 -0.62 11.90 7.34
N ALA A 116 -0.03 10.75 7.69
CA ALA A 116 1.28 10.73 8.34
C ALA A 116 2.07 9.46 8.01
N HIS A 117 3.38 9.62 7.95
CA HIS A 117 4.34 8.52 7.88
C HIS A 117 5.34 8.63 9.02
N GLU A 118 5.80 7.49 9.50
CA GLU A 118 6.79 7.41 10.55
C GLU A 118 7.87 6.40 10.18
N THR A 119 9.12 6.72 10.50
CA THR A 119 10.22 5.77 10.34
C THR A 119 10.00 4.57 11.26
N THR A 120 10.02 3.38 10.68
CA THR A 120 9.74 2.13 11.39
C THR A 120 11.01 1.44 11.85
N ASN A 121 10.87 0.52 12.79
CA ASN A 121 11.91 -0.44 13.13
C ASN A 121 12.02 -1.55 12.06
N ALA A 122 12.95 -2.48 12.25
CA ALA A 122 13.05 -3.66 11.40
C ALA A 122 11.73 -4.47 11.41
N PRO A 123 11.32 -5.02 10.26
CA PRO A 123 10.11 -5.82 10.18
C PRO A 123 10.27 -7.14 10.93
N VAL A 124 9.25 -7.54 11.73
CA VAL A 124 9.31 -8.75 12.57
C VAL A 124 8.11 -9.67 12.39
N LYS A 125 6.99 -9.20 11.88
CA LYS A 125 5.79 -10.01 11.69
C LYS A 125 5.07 -9.69 10.40
N LEU A 126 4.25 -10.63 9.94
CA LEU A 126 3.34 -10.46 8.83
C LEU A 126 1.93 -10.12 9.32
N MET A 127 1.16 -9.42 8.51
CA MET A 127 -0.27 -9.19 8.69
C MET A 127 -1.01 -9.51 7.39
N LEU A 128 -2.19 -10.13 7.50
CA LEU A 128 -3.07 -10.41 6.36
C LEU A 128 -4.38 -9.64 6.48
N ARG A 129 -4.81 -9.02 5.38
CA ARG A 129 -6.11 -8.36 5.25
C ARG A 129 -6.84 -8.89 4.02
N CYS A 130 -8.15 -9.14 4.15
CA CYS A 130 -9.01 -9.42 3.01
C CYS A 130 -9.49 -8.09 2.41
N GLU A 131 -9.22 -7.87 1.13
CA GLU A 131 -9.60 -6.64 0.40
C GLU A 131 -10.97 -6.77 -0.27
N THR A 132 -11.53 -7.97 -0.35
CA THR A 132 -12.80 -8.24 -1.02
C THR A 132 -13.92 -8.39 0.01
N PRO A 133 -14.89 -7.47 0.05
CA PRO A 133 -16.05 -7.61 0.92
C PRO A 133 -17.00 -8.69 0.39
N ASP A 134 -17.84 -9.24 1.28
CA ASP A 134 -18.98 -10.11 0.96
C ASP A 134 -18.68 -11.29 0.02
N VAL A 135 -17.63 -12.06 0.34
CA VAL A 135 -17.17 -13.21 -0.45
C VAL A 135 -18.20 -14.33 -0.47
N LYS A 136 -18.51 -14.87 -1.65
CA LYS A 136 -19.42 -16.02 -1.85
C LYS A 136 -18.66 -17.23 -2.41
N ALA A 137 -19.24 -18.41 -2.22
CA ALA A 137 -18.72 -19.63 -2.87
C ALA A 137 -18.74 -19.45 -4.39
N GLY A 138 -17.61 -19.74 -5.04
CA GLY A 138 -17.41 -19.49 -6.48
C GLY A 138 -16.75 -18.16 -6.79
N ASP A 139 -16.68 -17.19 -5.87
CA ASP A 139 -15.98 -15.93 -6.09
C ASP A 139 -14.46 -16.08 -5.92
N SER A 140 -13.73 -15.03 -6.30
CA SER A 140 -12.32 -14.87 -5.98
C SER A 140 -12.18 -13.73 -4.97
N ALA A 141 -11.47 -13.99 -3.87
CA ALA A 141 -11.10 -13.00 -2.87
C ALA A 141 -9.64 -12.60 -3.04
N VAL A 142 -9.35 -11.32 -2.84
CA VAL A 142 -7.98 -10.77 -2.82
C VAL A 142 -7.58 -10.50 -1.38
N PHE A 143 -6.39 -10.93 -1.04
CA PHE A 143 -5.78 -10.72 0.27
C PHE A 143 -4.46 -10.00 0.09
N THR A 144 -4.20 -8.99 0.91
CA THR A 144 -2.91 -8.32 0.97
C THR A 144 -2.17 -8.70 2.25
N CYS A 145 -0.91 -9.07 2.09
CA CYS A 145 0.01 -9.33 3.19
C CYS A 145 0.97 -8.15 3.32
N TYR A 146 1.11 -7.66 4.53
CA TYR A 146 1.99 -6.56 4.91
C TYR A 146 3.06 -7.04 5.89
N THR A 147 4.20 -6.35 5.92
CA THR A 147 5.16 -6.50 7.01
C THR A 147 4.93 -5.43 8.06
N LEU A 148 5.05 -5.81 9.32
CA LEU A 148 4.96 -4.91 10.46
C LEU A 148 6.23 -4.97 11.29
N ASP A 149 6.58 -3.86 11.93
CA ASP A 149 7.62 -3.81 12.96
C ASP A 149 7.09 -4.26 14.35
N SER A 150 7.94 -4.18 15.37
CA SER A 150 7.59 -4.56 16.74
C SER A 150 6.50 -3.69 17.38
N GLU A 151 6.29 -2.48 16.85
CA GLU A 151 5.26 -1.53 17.31
C GLU A 151 3.97 -1.62 16.50
N GLY A 152 3.94 -2.49 15.46
CA GLY A 152 2.77 -2.72 14.63
C GLY A 152 2.62 -1.74 13.47
N ARG A 153 3.66 -0.99 13.13
CA ARG A 153 3.68 -0.07 11.98
C ARG A 153 4.05 -0.84 10.71
N GLU A 154 3.42 -0.50 9.60
CA GLU A 154 3.74 -1.09 8.29
C GLU A 154 5.14 -0.67 7.84
N VAL A 155 6.00 -1.63 7.45
CA VAL A 155 7.38 -1.39 7.01
C VAL A 155 7.44 -1.37 5.48
N PRO A 156 7.49 -0.20 4.84
CA PRO A 156 7.36 -0.07 3.39
C PRO A 156 8.61 -0.47 2.61
N THR A 157 9.70 -0.79 3.28
CA THR A 157 10.99 -1.15 2.65
C THR A 157 11.31 -2.64 2.70
N ALA A 158 10.43 -3.45 3.33
CA ALA A 158 10.66 -4.88 3.49
C ALA A 158 10.33 -5.68 2.22
N ASP A 159 11.11 -6.72 1.94
CA ASP A 159 10.97 -7.52 0.73
C ASP A 159 11.17 -9.05 0.96
N PRO A 160 10.63 -9.64 2.05
CA PRO A 160 10.78 -11.06 2.31
C PRO A 160 10.06 -11.90 1.24
N THR A 161 10.51 -13.15 1.08
CA THR A 161 9.77 -14.14 0.31
C THR A 161 8.66 -14.72 1.16
N VAL A 162 7.40 -14.58 0.72
CA VAL A 162 6.21 -15.02 1.43
C VAL A 162 5.62 -16.25 0.78
N ARG A 163 5.28 -17.25 1.60
CA ARG A 163 4.52 -18.45 1.22
C ARG A 163 3.11 -18.39 1.80
N PHE A 164 2.11 -18.50 0.93
CA PHE A 164 0.70 -18.56 1.30
C PHE A 164 0.21 -20.00 1.37
N VAL A 165 -0.65 -20.28 2.35
CA VAL A 165 -1.34 -21.57 2.53
C VAL A 165 -2.81 -21.29 2.81
N VAL A 166 -3.70 -21.94 2.10
CA VAL A 166 -5.15 -21.81 2.28
C VAL A 166 -5.75 -23.17 2.68
N ASN A 167 -6.81 -23.15 3.49
CA ASN A 167 -7.53 -24.36 3.86
C ASN A 167 -8.33 -24.94 2.66
N LYS A 168 -9.01 -26.08 2.87
CA LYS A 168 -9.77 -26.81 1.83
C LYS A 168 -10.90 -26.00 1.15
N LEU A 169 -11.28 -24.85 1.68
CA LEU A 169 -12.32 -24.00 1.12
C LEU A 169 -11.81 -23.00 0.07
N GLY A 170 -10.51 -23.04 -0.24
CA GLY A 170 -9.94 -22.17 -1.26
C GLY A 170 -8.80 -22.79 -2.05
N VAL A 171 -8.52 -22.20 -3.20
CA VAL A 171 -7.35 -22.48 -4.03
C VAL A 171 -6.67 -21.17 -4.36
N ILE A 172 -5.36 -21.07 -4.10
CA ILE A 172 -4.57 -19.89 -4.49
C ILE A 172 -4.49 -19.85 -6.00
N SER A 173 -5.13 -18.85 -6.62
CA SER A 173 -5.16 -18.65 -8.06
C SER A 173 -3.92 -17.94 -8.55
N GLY A 174 -3.27 -17.16 -7.68
CA GLY A 174 -2.04 -16.45 -8.00
C GLY A 174 -1.59 -15.52 -6.90
N THR A 175 -0.35 -15.06 -7.03
CA THR A 175 0.26 -14.05 -6.16
C THR A 175 0.88 -12.94 -7.02
N GLY A 176 0.95 -11.73 -6.48
CA GLY A 176 1.55 -10.59 -7.16
C GLY A 176 1.95 -9.47 -6.20
N SER A 177 2.89 -8.70 -6.68
CA SER A 177 3.31 -7.43 -6.11
C SER A 177 3.41 -6.42 -7.26
N ALA A 178 3.52 -5.13 -6.98
CA ALA A 178 3.59 -4.09 -8.00
C ALA A 178 4.85 -4.16 -8.91
N VAL A 179 5.67 -5.20 -8.77
CA VAL A 179 6.93 -5.37 -9.51
C VAL A 179 6.74 -6.17 -10.78
N TYR A 180 7.46 -5.76 -11.82
CA TYR A 180 7.61 -6.50 -13.08
C TYR A 180 8.66 -7.60 -12.91
N ASP A 181 8.27 -8.71 -12.30
CA ASP A 181 9.11 -9.88 -12.20
C ASP A 181 8.64 -10.97 -13.19
N HIS A 182 9.49 -11.96 -13.43
CA HIS A 182 9.21 -13.13 -14.26
C HIS A 182 8.78 -14.35 -13.44
N GLU A 183 8.50 -14.17 -12.15
CA GLU A 183 8.01 -15.25 -11.31
C GLU A 183 6.61 -15.70 -11.78
N PRO A 184 6.33 -17.00 -11.73
CA PRO A 184 5.03 -17.52 -12.12
C PRO A 184 3.92 -16.90 -11.29
N VAL A 185 2.94 -16.25 -11.92
CA VAL A 185 1.78 -15.68 -11.22
C VAL A 185 1.01 -16.77 -10.47
N LYS A 186 0.86 -17.96 -11.08
CA LYS A 186 0.25 -19.14 -10.44
C LYS A 186 1.24 -19.80 -9.47
N SER A 187 1.64 -19.07 -8.46
CA SER A 187 2.49 -19.54 -7.40
C SER A 187 1.86 -19.16 -6.06
N ASN A 188 2.12 -19.96 -5.03
CA ASN A 188 1.80 -19.60 -3.66
C ASN A 188 3.02 -19.05 -2.89
N ILE A 189 4.14 -18.85 -3.59
CA ILE A 189 5.37 -18.29 -3.06
C ILE A 189 5.81 -17.16 -3.97
N ARG A 190 6.11 -16.01 -3.39
CA ARG A 190 6.64 -14.85 -4.12
C ARG A 190 7.38 -13.89 -3.19
N ARG A 191 8.38 -13.20 -3.70
CA ARG A 191 9.03 -12.09 -3.01
C ARG A 191 8.09 -10.89 -2.89
N MET A 192 8.01 -10.32 -1.70
CA MET A 192 7.30 -9.07 -1.42
C MET A 192 8.02 -7.89 -2.05
N TYR A 193 7.29 -6.82 -2.30
CA TYR A 193 7.86 -5.55 -2.74
C TYR A 193 7.22 -4.40 -1.98
N ALA A 194 8.04 -3.43 -1.58
CA ALA A 194 7.58 -2.25 -0.83
C ALA A 194 6.71 -2.62 0.39
N GLY A 195 7.10 -3.65 1.13
CA GLY A 195 6.43 -4.09 2.34
C GLY A 195 5.09 -4.79 2.14
N GLN A 196 4.67 -5.09 0.90
CA GLN A 196 3.35 -5.66 0.62
C GLN A 196 3.35 -6.65 -0.56
N ILE A 197 2.40 -7.58 -0.51
CA ILE A 197 2.16 -8.59 -1.56
C ILE A 197 0.72 -9.07 -1.48
N SER A 198 0.09 -9.34 -2.61
CA SER A 198 -1.27 -9.85 -2.67
C SER A 198 -1.35 -11.30 -3.13
N ALA A 199 -2.36 -12.01 -2.62
CA ALA A 199 -2.77 -13.33 -3.08
C ALA A 199 -4.24 -13.31 -3.48
N ALA A 200 -4.54 -13.87 -4.66
CA ALA A 200 -5.89 -14.13 -5.12
C ALA A 200 -6.27 -15.57 -4.80
N VAL A 201 -7.41 -15.77 -4.12
CA VAL A 201 -7.90 -17.07 -3.68
C VAL A 201 -9.28 -17.31 -4.27
N LYS A 202 -9.44 -18.39 -5.02
CA LYS A 202 -10.74 -18.88 -5.49
C LYS A 202 -11.44 -19.61 -4.35
N CYS A 203 -12.59 -19.14 -3.91
CA CYS A 203 -13.39 -19.77 -2.86
C CYS A 203 -14.19 -20.93 -3.46
N THR A 204 -13.98 -22.14 -2.97
CA THR A 204 -14.55 -23.38 -3.54
C THR A 204 -15.78 -23.90 -2.77
N GLY A 205 -16.10 -23.33 -1.62
CA GLY A 205 -17.23 -23.74 -0.79
C GLY A 205 -17.57 -22.70 0.27
N LYS A 206 -18.74 -22.88 0.92
CA LYS A 206 -19.23 -22.04 2.00
C LYS A 206 -18.58 -22.41 3.34
N GLY A 207 -18.44 -21.41 4.23
CA GLY A 207 -17.87 -21.57 5.57
C GLY A 207 -16.64 -20.72 5.80
N ILE A 208 -15.88 -21.00 6.83
CA ILE A 208 -14.71 -20.20 7.22
C ILE A 208 -13.49 -20.58 6.38
N LEU A 209 -13.17 -19.76 5.40
CA LEU A 209 -11.92 -19.81 4.68
C LEU A 209 -10.80 -19.24 5.57
N ALA A 210 -9.69 -19.98 5.69
CA ALA A 210 -8.51 -19.56 6.43
C ALA A 210 -7.32 -19.44 5.46
N LEU A 211 -6.70 -18.28 5.41
CA LEU A 211 -5.45 -18.03 4.71
C LEU A 211 -4.34 -17.73 5.71
N TYR A 212 -3.19 -18.33 5.48
CA TYR A 212 -1.96 -18.15 6.26
C TYR A 212 -0.84 -17.61 5.37
N ALA A 213 0.02 -16.78 5.92
CA ALA A 213 1.24 -16.30 5.29
C ALA A 213 2.45 -16.58 6.19
N TYR A 214 3.53 -17.06 5.58
CA TYR A 214 4.78 -17.41 6.24
C TYR A 214 5.95 -16.76 5.51
N ALA A 215 6.93 -16.25 6.26
CA ALA A 215 8.25 -15.85 5.76
C ALA A 215 9.30 -16.16 6.82
N ASP A 216 10.51 -16.50 6.39
CA ASP A 216 11.59 -16.85 7.31
C ASP A 216 11.99 -15.64 8.16
N GLY A 217 12.08 -15.84 9.46
CA GLY A 217 12.40 -14.78 10.43
C GLY A 217 11.23 -13.88 10.83
N PHE A 218 10.01 -14.18 10.37
CA PHE A 218 8.80 -13.40 10.68
C PHE A 218 7.78 -14.22 11.48
N GLU A 219 7.08 -13.54 12.37
CA GLU A 219 5.85 -14.09 12.94
C GLU A 219 4.81 -14.25 11.82
N ALA A 220 4.22 -15.43 11.70
CA ALA A 220 3.27 -15.76 10.65
C ALA A 220 1.93 -15.04 10.83
N ALA A 221 1.29 -14.69 9.71
CA ALA A 221 -0.04 -14.10 9.69
C ALA A 221 -1.13 -15.11 9.35
N ARG A 222 -2.35 -14.83 9.82
CA ARG A 222 -3.57 -15.57 9.45
C ARG A 222 -4.75 -14.63 9.36
N VAL A 223 -5.68 -14.96 8.46
CA VAL A 223 -6.97 -14.28 8.33
C VAL A 223 -8.08 -15.29 8.09
N TYR A 224 -9.25 -15.01 8.62
CA TYR A 224 -10.45 -15.82 8.47
C TYR A 224 -11.53 -14.98 7.77
N VAL A 225 -12.20 -15.59 6.77
CA VAL A 225 -13.28 -14.96 6.02
C VAL A 225 -14.46 -15.91 5.97
N ASP A 226 -15.65 -15.43 6.29
CA ASP A 226 -16.90 -16.17 6.16
C ASP A 226 -17.37 -16.13 4.70
N VAL A 227 -17.28 -17.27 4.03
CA VAL A 227 -17.72 -17.45 2.64
C VAL A 227 -19.18 -17.87 2.62
N LYS A 228 -20.05 -17.01 2.12
CA LYS A 228 -21.51 -17.19 2.07
C LYS A 228 -21.97 -18.10 0.94
#